data_31685d726e1439897cd6e98547ffd5ed
#
_entry.id   31685d726e1439897cd6e98547ffd5ed
#
_cell.length_a   1.000
_cell.length_b   1.000
_cell.length_c   1.000
_cell.angle_alpha   90.00
_cell.angle_beta   90.00
_cell.angle_gamma   90.00
#
_symmetry.space_group_name_H-M   'P 1'
#
loop_
_entity.id
_entity.type
_entity.pdbx_description
1 polymer ?
#
loop_
_entity_poly.entity_id
_entity_poly.type
_entity_poly.pdbx_seq_one_letter_code
_entity_poly.pdbx_strand_id
1 'polypeptide(L)'
;MADSDSSADRPRRGRAASARDEVEAAIHDIENKVHDLEAKAREIDARIEARAGRNLTKAIFFGLVLGFSLLFSLIVVKELFMVFAGALVAFTVYELASALRFAGRDIPRVPLVAVSLGMIPAAFYGGAPGLWWAYLAAVGVVSLWRIVETARPAMRQPGVSLRTDLAAGIFVLSYVPLLAGFAVVMTAQPGGEWWVLAYLIVVIAIDTGAYASGILFGKHPMAPRISPKKT
;
A
#
# COMPACT_ATOMS: atom_id res chain seq x y z
N MET A 1 -51.74 -69.32 15.38
CA MET A 1 -50.95 -69.34 14.14
C MET A 1 -51.03 -67.88 13.59
N ALA A 2 -50.11 -67.07 13.60
CA ALA A 2 -48.69 -67.00 13.59
C ALA A 2 -48.26 -65.71 14.26
N ASP A 3 -47.32 -65.82 15.17
CA ASP A 3 -46.58 -64.67 15.74
C ASP A 3 -45.15 -64.88 15.26
N SER A 4 -44.71 -64.06 14.31
CA SER A 4 -43.33 -64.00 13.89
C SER A 4 -43.15 -62.73 12.97
N ASP A 5 -42.55 -61.76 13.48
CA ASP A 5 -41.57 -60.92 12.79
C ASP A 5 -41.46 -59.51 13.41
N SER A 6 -40.87 -59.44 14.58
CA SER A 6 -40.60 -58.12 15.23
C SER A 6 -39.18 -58.00 15.82
N SER A 7 -38.25 -58.94 15.49
CA SER A 7 -36.94 -58.98 16.15
C SER A 7 -35.75 -58.53 15.30
N ALA A 8 -35.93 -58.20 14.00
CA ALA A 8 -34.81 -57.91 13.08
C ALA A 8 -34.44 -56.39 12.92
N ASP A 9 -35.24 -55.46 13.44
CA ASP A 9 -35.03 -54.00 13.18
C ASP A 9 -34.36 -53.23 14.33
N ARG A 10 -34.15 -53.88 15.50
CA ARG A 10 -33.50 -53.20 16.65
C ARG A 10 -31.98 -52.97 16.53
N PRO A 11 -31.14 -53.81 15.90
CA PRO A 11 -29.70 -53.56 15.84
C PRO A 11 -29.29 -52.44 14.83
N ARG A 12 -30.09 -52.19 13.81
CA ARG A 12 -29.79 -51.12 12.81
C ARG A 12 -30.04 -49.71 13.34
N ARG A 13 -31.09 -49.51 14.18
CA ARG A 13 -31.39 -48.20 14.78
C ARG A 13 -30.35 -47.78 15.84
N GLY A 14 -29.81 -48.76 16.60
CA GLY A 14 -28.75 -48.45 17.59
C GLY A 14 -27.43 -48.04 16.96
N ARG A 15 -27.04 -48.63 15.82
CA ARG A 15 -25.82 -48.22 15.09
C ARG A 15 -25.95 -46.88 14.41
N ALA A 16 -27.14 -46.51 13.91
CA ALA A 16 -27.38 -45.20 13.30
C ALA A 16 -27.44 -44.07 14.34
N ALA A 17 -27.93 -44.35 15.55
CA ALA A 17 -27.89 -43.42 16.67
C ALA A 17 -26.44 -43.15 17.14
N SER A 18 -25.68 -44.24 17.39
CA SER A 18 -24.26 -44.16 17.77
C SER A 18 -23.39 -43.42 16.77
N ALA A 19 -23.62 -43.62 15.45
CA ALA A 19 -22.90 -42.86 14.40
C ALA A 19 -23.28 -41.37 14.37
N ARG A 20 -24.51 -41.02 14.72
CA ARG A 20 -24.92 -39.60 14.83
C ARG A 20 -24.29 -38.94 16.06
N ASP A 21 -24.27 -39.61 17.18
CA ASP A 21 -23.65 -39.12 18.40
C ASP A 21 -22.13 -38.91 18.23
N GLU A 22 -21.47 -39.79 17.49
CA GLU A 22 -20.04 -39.66 17.15
C GLU A 22 -19.79 -38.44 16.22
N VAL A 23 -20.68 -38.19 15.24
CA VAL A 23 -20.57 -37.07 14.34
C VAL A 23 -20.86 -35.76 15.09
N GLU A 24 -21.87 -35.72 15.95
CA GLU A 24 -22.16 -34.54 16.78
C GLU A 24 -21.01 -34.22 17.74
N ALA A 25 -20.42 -35.24 18.37
CA ALA A 25 -19.25 -35.07 19.22
C ALA A 25 -18.03 -34.54 18.42
N ALA A 26 -17.81 -35.03 17.20
CA ALA A 26 -16.74 -34.56 16.33
C ALA A 26 -16.97 -33.12 15.87
N ILE A 27 -18.20 -32.74 15.54
CA ILE A 27 -18.56 -31.36 15.20
C ILE A 27 -18.29 -30.42 16.38
N HIS A 28 -18.72 -30.81 17.58
CA HIS A 28 -18.53 -30.01 18.79
C HIS A 28 -17.04 -29.87 19.16
N ASP A 29 -16.22 -30.91 18.94
CA ASP A 29 -14.77 -30.83 19.13
C ASP A 29 -14.11 -29.86 18.11
N ILE A 30 -14.58 -29.88 16.86
CA ILE A 30 -14.12 -28.94 15.83
C ILE A 30 -14.52 -27.50 16.17
N GLU A 31 -15.77 -27.28 16.59
CA GLU A 31 -16.23 -25.96 17.02
C GLU A 31 -15.41 -25.41 18.19
N ASN A 32 -15.16 -26.23 19.19
CA ASN A 32 -14.33 -25.85 20.34
C ASN A 32 -12.88 -25.53 19.91
N LYS A 33 -12.29 -26.30 18.99
CA LYS A 33 -10.95 -26.00 18.45
C LYS A 33 -10.91 -24.72 17.64
N VAL A 34 -11.96 -24.43 16.86
CA VAL A 34 -12.08 -23.17 16.12
C VAL A 34 -12.16 -21.99 17.08
N HIS A 35 -12.99 -22.08 18.12
CA HIS A 35 -13.10 -21.05 19.14
C HIS A 35 -11.78 -20.81 19.90
N ASP A 36 -11.06 -21.88 20.24
CA ASP A 36 -9.74 -21.78 20.87
C ASP A 36 -8.70 -21.11 19.95
N LEU A 37 -8.73 -21.41 18.66
CA LEU A 37 -7.84 -20.79 17.68
C LEU A 37 -8.18 -19.31 17.49
N GLU A 38 -9.47 -18.96 17.45
CA GLU A 38 -9.89 -17.55 17.39
C GLU A 38 -9.49 -16.76 18.65
N ALA A 39 -9.64 -17.37 19.84
CA ALA A 39 -9.23 -16.74 21.08
C ALA A 39 -7.72 -16.48 21.12
N LYS A 40 -6.90 -17.47 20.71
CA LYS A 40 -5.46 -17.33 20.60
C LYS A 40 -5.05 -16.29 19.55
N ALA A 41 -5.73 -16.24 18.40
CA ALA A 41 -5.48 -15.23 17.37
C ALA A 41 -5.77 -13.83 17.90
N ARG A 42 -6.89 -13.63 18.62
CA ARG A 42 -7.23 -12.34 19.25
C ARG A 42 -6.21 -11.91 20.31
N GLU A 43 -5.73 -12.87 21.12
CA GLU A 43 -4.70 -12.57 22.12
C GLU A 43 -3.35 -12.17 21.48
N ILE A 44 -2.96 -12.86 20.41
CA ILE A 44 -1.76 -12.51 19.61
C ILE A 44 -1.93 -11.14 18.97
N ASP A 45 -3.08 -10.87 18.35
CA ASP A 45 -3.40 -9.56 17.76
C ASP A 45 -3.33 -8.44 18.80
N ALA A 46 -3.93 -8.64 19.97
CA ALA A 46 -3.89 -7.66 21.07
C ALA A 46 -2.46 -7.40 21.57
N ARG A 47 -1.62 -8.43 21.68
CA ARG A 47 -0.21 -8.28 22.06
C ARG A 47 0.60 -7.53 21.01
N ILE A 48 0.33 -7.78 19.72
CA ILE A 48 1.00 -7.12 18.60
C ILE A 48 0.50 -5.67 18.49
N GLU A 49 -0.80 -5.43 18.66
CA GLU A 49 -1.38 -4.08 18.64
C GLU A 49 -0.81 -3.21 19.76
N ALA A 50 -0.64 -3.77 20.97
CA ALA A 50 0.01 -3.09 22.08
C ALA A 50 1.48 -2.74 21.81
N ARG A 51 2.21 -3.56 21.03
CA ARG A 51 3.60 -3.33 20.65
C ARG A 51 3.77 -2.47 19.41
N ALA A 52 2.93 -2.66 18.40
CA ALA A 52 3.05 -2.02 17.10
C ALA A 52 2.18 -0.75 16.97
N GLY A 53 1.19 -0.56 17.85
CA GLY A 53 0.22 0.57 17.79
C GLY A 53 -0.69 0.55 16.56
N ARG A 54 -0.81 -0.60 15.86
CA ARG A 54 -1.63 -0.79 14.66
C ARG A 54 -2.23 -2.19 14.65
N ASN A 55 -3.45 -2.31 14.14
CA ASN A 55 -4.11 -3.59 13.92
C ASN A 55 -3.40 -4.35 12.78
N LEU A 56 -2.57 -5.33 13.14
CA LEU A 56 -1.71 -6.07 12.19
C LEU A 56 -2.53 -6.81 11.14
N THR A 57 -3.64 -7.43 11.53
CA THR A 57 -4.50 -8.19 10.63
C THR A 57 -5.07 -7.32 9.52
N LYS A 58 -5.55 -6.11 9.87
CA LYS A 58 -6.00 -5.13 8.87
C LYS A 58 -4.87 -4.67 7.97
N ALA A 59 -3.69 -4.39 8.54
CA ALA A 59 -2.52 -3.97 7.76
C ALA A 59 -2.08 -5.04 6.75
N ILE A 60 -2.05 -6.32 7.17
CA ILE A 60 -1.74 -7.45 6.27
C ILE A 60 -2.80 -7.58 5.18
N PHE A 61 -4.08 -7.52 5.54
CA PHE A 61 -5.17 -7.62 4.56
C PHE A 61 -5.08 -6.51 3.50
N PHE A 62 -4.96 -5.25 3.92
CA PHE A 62 -4.80 -4.13 2.98
C PHE A 62 -3.50 -4.24 2.16
N GLY A 63 -2.41 -4.67 2.78
CA GLY A 63 -1.14 -4.90 2.09
C GLY A 63 -1.25 -5.98 1.01
N LEU A 64 -1.94 -7.09 1.30
CA LEU A 64 -2.18 -8.15 0.34
C LEU A 64 -3.10 -7.70 -0.81
N VAL A 65 -4.18 -6.99 -0.51
CA VAL A 65 -5.09 -6.44 -1.54
C VAL A 65 -4.36 -5.48 -2.46
N LEU A 66 -3.61 -4.52 -1.90
CA LEU A 66 -2.82 -3.58 -2.67
C LEU A 66 -1.70 -4.28 -3.46
N GLY A 67 -0.98 -5.21 -2.83
CA GLY A 67 0.08 -5.97 -3.48
C GLY A 67 -0.43 -6.83 -4.63
N PHE A 68 -1.55 -7.54 -4.42
CA PHE A 68 -2.17 -8.34 -5.48
C PHE A 68 -2.70 -7.47 -6.62
N SER A 69 -3.36 -6.35 -6.29
CA SER A 69 -3.84 -5.38 -7.29
C SER A 69 -2.69 -4.80 -8.12
N LEU A 70 -1.57 -4.46 -7.47
CA LEU A 70 -0.35 -3.99 -8.14
C LEU A 70 0.21 -5.06 -9.08
N LEU A 71 0.38 -6.30 -8.61
CA LEU A 71 0.91 -7.39 -9.43
C LEU A 71 -0.01 -7.73 -10.60
N PHE A 72 -1.31 -7.77 -10.37
CA PHE A 72 -2.30 -7.99 -11.42
C PHE A 72 -2.23 -6.88 -12.49
N SER A 73 -2.18 -5.61 -12.07
CA SER A 73 -2.08 -4.48 -12.97
C SER A 73 -0.77 -4.46 -13.76
N LEU A 74 0.33 -4.89 -13.15
CA LEU A 74 1.64 -4.90 -13.79
C LEU A 74 1.77 -6.02 -14.84
N ILE A 75 1.27 -7.23 -14.53
CA ILE A 75 1.51 -8.43 -15.34
C ILE A 75 0.42 -8.63 -16.41
N VAL A 76 -0.85 -8.35 -16.06
CA VAL A 76 -1.99 -8.70 -16.91
C VAL A 76 -2.37 -7.56 -17.85
N VAL A 77 -2.45 -6.32 -17.35
CA VAL A 77 -2.90 -5.16 -18.12
C VAL A 77 -2.03 -3.95 -17.80
N LYS A 78 -1.06 -3.65 -18.68
CA LYS A 78 -0.10 -2.55 -18.47
C LYS A 78 -0.76 -1.17 -18.33
N GLU A 79 -1.86 -0.95 -19.02
CA GLU A 79 -2.65 0.30 -18.91
C GLU A 79 -3.26 0.45 -17.52
N LEU A 80 -3.66 -0.65 -16.89
CA LEU A 80 -4.15 -0.64 -15.51
C LEU A 80 -3.04 -0.28 -14.52
N PHE A 81 -1.80 -0.72 -14.78
CA PHE A 81 -0.64 -0.29 -14.00
C PHE A 81 -0.42 1.22 -14.10
N MET A 82 -0.61 1.80 -15.28
CA MET A 82 -0.54 3.25 -15.47
C MET A 82 -1.57 3.98 -14.57
N VAL A 83 -2.81 3.49 -14.51
CA VAL A 83 -3.86 4.06 -13.64
C VAL A 83 -3.50 3.90 -12.17
N PHE A 84 -3.00 2.73 -11.78
CA PHE A 84 -2.56 2.44 -10.41
C PHE A 84 -1.40 3.35 -9.99
N ALA A 85 -0.38 3.49 -10.85
CA ALA A 85 0.74 4.39 -10.63
C ALA A 85 0.29 5.85 -10.52
N GLY A 86 -0.65 6.27 -11.38
CA GLY A 86 -1.25 7.60 -11.32
C GLY A 86 -1.96 7.89 -10.00
N ALA A 87 -2.73 6.94 -9.50
CA ALA A 87 -3.41 7.05 -8.20
C ALA A 87 -2.42 7.18 -7.04
N LEU A 88 -1.38 6.33 -7.02
CA LEU A 88 -0.32 6.39 -6.00
C LEU A 88 0.45 7.72 -6.06
N VAL A 89 0.82 8.16 -7.26
CA VAL A 89 1.51 9.45 -7.45
C VAL A 89 0.65 10.60 -6.98
N ALA A 90 -0.63 10.64 -7.33
CA ALA A 90 -1.55 11.70 -6.91
C ALA A 90 -1.66 11.77 -5.38
N PHE A 91 -1.83 10.62 -4.73
CA PHE A 91 -1.91 10.53 -3.27
C PHE A 91 -0.60 10.98 -2.61
N THR A 92 0.53 10.45 -3.06
CA THR A 92 1.86 10.77 -2.49
C THR A 92 2.23 12.23 -2.70
N VAL A 93 1.96 12.81 -3.87
CA VAL A 93 2.19 14.23 -4.15
C VAL A 93 1.32 15.10 -3.25
N TYR A 94 0.05 14.73 -3.06
CA TYR A 94 -0.86 15.47 -2.19
C TYR A 94 -0.39 15.43 -0.73
N GLU A 95 0.04 14.28 -0.22
CA GLU A 95 0.56 14.14 1.15
C GLU A 95 1.87 14.91 1.34
N LEU A 96 2.84 14.75 0.42
CA LEU A 96 4.12 15.44 0.51
C LEU A 96 3.94 16.96 0.42
N ALA A 97 3.10 17.44 -0.51
CA ALA A 97 2.78 18.85 -0.62
C ALA A 97 2.08 19.38 0.65
N SER A 98 1.21 18.57 1.27
CA SER A 98 0.54 18.94 2.51
C SER A 98 1.52 19.01 3.69
N ALA A 99 2.46 18.07 3.78
CA ALA A 99 3.52 18.09 4.79
C ALA A 99 4.44 19.30 4.65
N LEU A 100 4.82 19.66 3.41
CA LEU A 100 5.64 20.85 3.14
C LEU A 100 4.88 22.14 3.45
N ARG A 101 3.56 22.19 3.19
CA ARG A 101 2.74 23.35 3.61
C ARG A 101 2.67 23.47 5.13
N PHE A 102 2.54 22.35 5.85
CA PHE A 102 2.60 22.36 7.31
C PHE A 102 3.97 22.85 7.82
N ALA A 103 5.06 22.56 7.08
CA ALA A 103 6.39 23.09 7.36
C ALA A 103 6.61 24.55 6.91
N GLY A 104 5.55 25.27 6.55
CA GLY A 104 5.60 26.70 6.19
C GLY A 104 5.99 26.98 4.74
N ARG A 105 5.88 25.98 3.83
CA ARG A 105 6.08 26.19 2.39
C ARG A 105 4.72 26.41 1.72
N ASP A 106 4.60 27.49 0.97
CA ASP A 106 3.36 27.77 0.25
C ASP A 106 3.44 27.24 -1.18
N ILE A 107 3.09 25.96 -1.36
CA ILE A 107 3.08 25.29 -2.66
C ILE A 107 1.67 24.93 -3.10
N PRO A 108 1.35 25.07 -4.41
CA PRO A 108 0.01 24.86 -4.93
C PRO A 108 -0.28 23.37 -5.10
N ARG A 109 -1.02 22.75 -4.14
CA ARG A 109 -1.30 21.31 -4.13
C ARG A 109 -2.06 20.82 -5.35
N VAL A 110 -3.12 21.55 -5.74
CA VAL A 110 -3.99 21.15 -6.86
C VAL A 110 -3.23 21.16 -8.19
N PRO A 111 -2.53 22.24 -8.58
CA PRO A 111 -1.68 22.24 -9.76
C PRO A 111 -0.62 21.13 -9.73
N LEU A 112 0.05 20.93 -8.58
CA LEU A 112 1.06 19.85 -8.44
C LEU A 112 0.48 18.47 -8.74
N VAL A 113 -0.66 18.12 -8.15
CA VAL A 113 -1.33 16.84 -8.40
C VAL A 113 -1.76 16.73 -9.86
N ALA A 114 -2.35 17.78 -10.43
CA ALA A 114 -2.84 17.77 -11.80
C ALA A 114 -1.71 17.53 -12.83
N VAL A 115 -0.59 18.27 -12.71
CA VAL A 115 0.54 18.07 -13.63
C VAL A 115 1.23 16.74 -13.41
N SER A 116 1.31 16.26 -12.17
CA SER A 116 1.87 14.93 -11.84
C SER A 116 1.06 13.81 -12.47
N LEU A 117 -0.27 13.89 -12.46
CA LEU A 117 -1.14 12.95 -13.16
C LEU A 117 -0.91 12.97 -14.66
N GLY A 118 -0.67 14.13 -15.27
CA GLY A 118 -0.34 14.25 -16.69
C GLY A 118 1.00 13.64 -17.07
N MET A 119 1.98 13.60 -16.14
CA MET A 119 3.29 12.98 -16.39
C MET A 119 3.19 11.48 -16.59
N ILE A 120 2.24 10.79 -15.96
CA ILE A 120 2.11 9.33 -16.01
C ILE A 120 1.74 8.83 -17.41
N PRO A 121 0.65 9.28 -18.08
CA PRO A 121 0.38 8.90 -19.45
C PRO A 121 1.44 9.40 -20.44
N ALA A 122 2.05 10.57 -20.20
CA ALA A 122 3.17 11.02 -21.02
C ALA A 122 4.38 10.08 -20.96
N ALA A 123 4.67 9.53 -19.78
CA ALA A 123 5.69 8.51 -19.57
C ALA A 123 5.32 7.18 -20.28
N PHE A 124 4.06 6.76 -20.18
CA PHE A 124 3.62 5.47 -20.71
C PHE A 124 3.63 5.46 -22.24
N TYR A 125 3.04 6.47 -22.87
CA TYR A 125 2.90 6.54 -24.35
C TYR A 125 4.08 7.22 -25.04
N GLY A 126 4.73 8.18 -24.37
CA GLY A 126 5.84 8.96 -24.92
C GLY A 126 7.22 8.46 -24.52
N GLY A 127 7.28 7.42 -23.66
CA GLY A 127 8.55 6.87 -23.16
C GLY A 127 9.38 7.90 -22.38
N ALA A 128 10.71 7.71 -22.36
CA ALA A 128 11.60 8.62 -21.65
C ALA A 128 11.58 10.06 -22.17
N PRO A 129 11.51 10.33 -23.48
CA PRO A 129 11.32 11.70 -23.98
C PRO A 129 10.00 12.33 -23.51
N GLY A 130 8.89 11.58 -23.56
CA GLY A 130 7.58 12.03 -23.08
C GLY A 130 7.60 12.40 -21.61
N LEU A 131 8.17 11.55 -20.77
CA LEU A 131 8.37 11.84 -19.35
C LEU A 131 9.17 13.12 -19.12
N TRP A 132 10.26 13.29 -19.87
CA TRP A 132 11.16 14.44 -19.71
C TRP A 132 10.48 15.76 -20.07
N TRP A 133 9.81 15.80 -21.23
CA TRP A 133 9.06 16.98 -21.66
C TRP A 133 7.90 17.31 -20.73
N ALA A 134 7.17 16.28 -20.27
CA ALA A 134 6.09 16.48 -19.30
C ALA A 134 6.63 16.99 -17.95
N TYR A 135 7.78 16.51 -17.49
CA TYR A 135 8.43 17.03 -16.28
C TYR A 135 8.82 18.52 -16.44
N LEU A 136 9.46 18.90 -17.55
CA LEU A 136 9.83 20.30 -17.80
C LEU A 136 8.58 21.20 -17.88
N ALA A 137 7.54 20.73 -18.55
CA ALA A 137 6.26 21.44 -18.60
C ALA A 137 5.62 21.57 -17.20
N ALA A 138 5.65 20.52 -16.40
CA ALA A 138 5.13 20.53 -15.03
C ALA A 138 5.88 21.52 -14.14
N VAL A 139 7.21 21.56 -14.23
CA VAL A 139 8.05 22.56 -13.52
C VAL A 139 7.67 23.97 -13.97
N GLY A 140 7.51 24.19 -15.28
CA GLY A 140 7.09 25.48 -15.82
C GLY A 140 5.71 25.92 -15.30
N VAL A 141 4.72 25.04 -15.37
CA VAL A 141 3.34 25.30 -14.91
C VAL A 141 3.29 25.64 -13.42
N VAL A 142 3.92 24.81 -12.59
CA VAL A 142 3.92 25.01 -11.13
C VAL A 142 4.66 26.28 -10.74
N SER A 143 5.78 26.54 -11.40
CA SER A 143 6.57 27.77 -11.16
C SER A 143 5.80 29.00 -11.56
N LEU A 144 5.20 29.00 -12.76
CA LEU A 144 4.39 30.14 -13.25
C LEU A 144 3.18 30.35 -12.33
N TRP A 145 2.48 29.29 -11.94
CA TRP A 145 1.36 29.39 -11.01
C TRP A 145 1.78 30.09 -9.72
N ARG A 146 2.89 29.67 -9.12
CA ARG A 146 3.39 30.25 -7.88
C ARG A 146 3.81 31.70 -8.02
N ILE A 147 4.45 32.07 -9.15
CA ILE A 147 4.80 33.46 -9.47
C ILE A 147 3.54 34.32 -9.56
N VAL A 148 2.51 33.84 -10.26
CA VAL A 148 1.23 34.58 -10.43
C VAL A 148 0.51 34.73 -9.08
N GLU A 149 0.49 33.70 -8.24
CA GLU A 149 -0.08 33.79 -6.87
C GLU A 149 0.65 34.87 -6.04
N THR A 150 1.98 34.88 -6.09
CA THR A 150 2.79 35.84 -5.32
C THR A 150 2.64 37.27 -5.84
N ALA A 151 2.36 37.45 -7.14
CA ALA A 151 2.11 38.73 -7.74
C ALA A 151 0.75 39.37 -7.36
N ARG A 152 -0.19 38.55 -6.83
CA ARG A 152 -1.50 39.01 -6.38
C ARG A 152 -1.43 39.45 -4.91
N PRO A 153 -1.63 40.76 -4.57
CA PRO A 153 -1.48 41.27 -3.20
C PRO A 153 -2.41 40.57 -2.20
N ALA A 154 -3.61 40.18 -2.64
CA ALA A 154 -4.62 39.49 -1.80
C ALA A 154 -4.25 38.05 -1.41
N MET A 155 -3.30 37.41 -2.10
CA MET A 155 -2.88 36.03 -1.87
C MET A 155 -1.48 35.90 -1.27
N ARG A 156 -0.79 37.04 -1.10
CA ARG A 156 0.59 37.06 -0.60
C ARG A 156 0.63 36.81 0.89
N GLN A 157 1.24 35.69 1.30
CA GLN A 157 1.50 35.41 2.71
C GLN A 157 2.79 36.11 3.16
N PRO A 158 2.76 36.90 4.27
CA PRO A 158 3.94 37.54 4.82
C PRO A 158 4.97 36.54 5.28
N GLY A 159 6.25 36.77 4.96
CA GLY A 159 7.36 35.97 5.45
C GLY A 159 7.70 34.70 4.64
N VAL A 160 6.97 34.41 3.55
CA VAL A 160 7.24 33.25 2.68
C VAL A 160 8.16 33.69 1.52
N SER A 161 9.22 32.90 1.28
CA SER A 161 10.17 33.16 0.21
C SER A 161 9.79 32.42 -1.06
N LEU A 162 9.55 33.14 -2.16
CA LEU A 162 9.23 32.55 -3.46
C LEU A 162 10.28 31.49 -3.89
N ARG A 163 11.56 31.74 -3.63
CA ARG A 163 12.64 30.79 -4.00
C ARG A 163 12.50 29.44 -3.29
N THR A 164 12.17 29.47 -2.02
CA THR A 164 12.00 28.23 -1.23
C THR A 164 10.74 27.48 -1.60
N ASP A 165 9.68 28.19 -2.01
CA ASP A 165 8.44 27.54 -2.48
C ASP A 165 8.64 26.92 -3.85
N LEU A 166 9.33 27.61 -4.77
CA LEU A 166 9.70 27.04 -6.07
C LEU A 166 10.59 25.80 -5.90
N ALA A 167 11.61 25.88 -5.05
CA ALA A 167 12.48 24.72 -4.76
C ALA A 167 11.69 23.54 -4.18
N ALA A 168 10.73 23.81 -3.28
CA ALA A 168 9.87 22.78 -2.71
C ALA A 168 8.93 22.16 -3.76
N GLY A 169 8.34 22.97 -4.66
CA GLY A 169 7.51 22.48 -5.75
C GLY A 169 8.30 21.60 -6.74
N ILE A 170 9.49 22.06 -7.15
CA ILE A 170 10.40 21.31 -8.02
C ILE A 170 10.85 20.01 -7.33
N PHE A 171 11.16 20.06 -6.04
CA PHE A 171 11.49 18.87 -5.26
C PHE A 171 10.37 17.84 -5.30
N VAL A 172 9.12 18.23 -5.08
CA VAL A 172 7.97 17.30 -5.14
C VAL A 172 7.87 16.66 -6.51
N LEU A 173 7.97 17.45 -7.59
CA LEU A 173 7.90 16.94 -8.97
C LEU A 173 9.06 15.99 -9.32
N SER A 174 10.25 16.29 -8.83
CA SER A 174 11.43 15.45 -9.08
C SER A 174 11.41 14.17 -8.26
N TYR A 175 10.99 14.27 -7.01
CA TYR A 175 11.07 13.15 -6.07
C TYR A 175 9.95 12.12 -6.23
N VAL A 176 8.75 12.53 -6.62
CA VAL A 176 7.61 11.61 -6.72
C VAL A 176 7.27 11.29 -8.18
N PRO A 177 6.67 12.20 -9.00
CA PRO A 177 6.19 11.80 -10.30
C PRO A 177 7.31 11.51 -11.31
N LEU A 178 8.46 12.19 -11.23
CA LEU A 178 9.58 11.89 -12.13
C LEU A 178 10.16 10.50 -11.85
N LEU A 179 10.42 10.13 -10.59
CA LEU A 179 10.94 8.81 -10.23
C LEU A 179 9.92 7.71 -10.50
N ALA A 180 8.64 7.91 -10.17
CA ALA A 180 7.58 6.97 -10.51
C ALA A 180 7.41 6.81 -12.04
N GLY A 181 7.61 7.89 -12.79
CA GLY A 181 7.57 7.90 -14.25
C GLY A 181 8.57 6.95 -14.89
N PHE A 182 9.76 6.77 -14.32
CA PHE A 182 10.72 5.77 -14.83
C PHE A 182 10.19 4.34 -14.73
N ALA A 183 9.49 3.98 -13.65
CA ALA A 183 8.84 2.68 -13.53
C ALA A 183 7.74 2.50 -14.59
N VAL A 184 6.98 3.57 -14.87
CA VAL A 184 5.95 3.58 -15.92
C VAL A 184 6.57 3.44 -17.32
N VAL A 185 7.62 4.19 -17.63
CA VAL A 185 8.38 4.05 -18.88
C VAL A 185 8.90 2.61 -19.06
N MET A 186 9.43 2.04 -17.97
CA MET A 186 9.97 0.68 -17.99
C MET A 186 8.86 -0.34 -18.25
N THR A 187 7.70 -0.22 -17.55
CA THR A 187 6.56 -1.13 -17.75
C THR A 187 6.00 -1.07 -19.17
N ALA A 188 6.02 0.10 -19.82
CA ALA A 188 5.55 0.28 -21.19
C ALA A 188 6.38 -0.46 -22.23
N GLN A 189 7.65 -0.79 -21.94
CA GLN A 189 8.52 -1.54 -22.86
C GLN A 189 8.13 -3.02 -22.91
N PRO A 190 8.43 -3.72 -24.03
CA PRO A 190 8.29 -5.18 -24.09
C PRO A 190 9.14 -5.86 -23.01
N GLY A 191 8.53 -6.70 -22.18
CA GLY A 191 9.19 -7.37 -21.05
C GLY A 191 9.52 -6.47 -19.86
N GLY A 192 9.16 -5.19 -19.90
CA GLY A 192 9.45 -4.22 -18.85
C GLY A 192 8.75 -4.53 -17.53
N GLU A 193 7.62 -5.24 -17.57
CA GLU A 193 6.90 -5.74 -16.39
C GLU A 193 7.79 -6.59 -15.50
N TRP A 194 8.66 -7.41 -16.08
CA TRP A 194 9.57 -8.27 -15.33
C TRP A 194 10.68 -7.49 -14.62
N TRP A 195 11.17 -6.42 -15.25
CA TRP A 195 12.17 -5.55 -14.64
C TRP A 195 11.58 -4.76 -13.46
N VAL A 196 10.35 -4.24 -13.62
CA VAL A 196 9.65 -3.55 -12.53
C VAL A 196 9.33 -4.54 -11.40
N LEU A 197 8.90 -5.76 -11.72
CA LEU A 197 8.67 -6.81 -10.73
C LEU A 197 9.95 -7.15 -9.96
N ALA A 198 11.08 -7.34 -10.67
CA ALA A 198 12.36 -7.61 -10.02
C ALA A 198 12.77 -6.47 -9.07
N TYR A 199 12.61 -5.22 -9.49
CA TYR A 199 12.86 -4.05 -8.66
C TYR A 199 11.97 -4.06 -7.40
N LEU A 200 10.67 -4.32 -7.54
CA LEU A 200 9.74 -4.40 -6.41
C LEU A 200 10.12 -5.51 -5.43
N ILE A 201 10.49 -6.68 -5.94
CA ILE A 201 10.94 -7.80 -5.09
C ILE A 201 12.18 -7.40 -4.29
N VAL A 202 13.15 -6.75 -4.91
CA VAL A 202 14.38 -6.30 -4.23
C VAL A 202 14.05 -5.28 -3.13
N VAL A 203 13.20 -4.28 -3.43
CA VAL A 203 12.78 -3.26 -2.43
C VAL A 203 12.07 -3.92 -1.26
N ILE A 204 11.10 -4.79 -1.53
CA ILE A 204 10.34 -5.50 -0.49
C ILE A 204 11.27 -6.39 0.35
N ALA A 205 12.21 -7.09 -0.30
CA ALA A 205 13.17 -7.96 0.40
C ALA A 205 14.10 -7.15 1.31
N ILE A 206 14.57 -5.98 0.86
CA ILE A 206 15.41 -5.07 1.65
C ILE A 206 14.63 -4.55 2.87
N ASP A 207 13.42 -4.04 2.66
CA ASP A 207 12.60 -3.49 3.75
C ASP A 207 12.22 -4.56 4.78
N THR A 208 11.76 -5.73 4.29
CA THR A 208 11.40 -6.85 5.16
C THR A 208 12.62 -7.41 5.88
N GLY A 209 13.73 -7.54 5.19
CA GLY A 209 14.99 -8.01 5.76
C GLY A 209 15.54 -7.04 6.81
N ALA A 210 15.52 -5.74 6.54
CA ALA A 210 15.91 -4.72 7.51
C ALA A 210 15.03 -4.74 8.76
N TYR A 211 13.70 -4.85 8.58
CA TYR A 211 12.76 -4.96 9.68
C TYR A 211 12.98 -6.22 10.52
N ALA A 212 13.10 -7.38 9.87
CA ALA A 212 13.36 -8.65 10.54
C ALA A 212 14.70 -8.64 11.30
N SER A 213 15.75 -8.11 10.67
CA SER A 213 17.08 -7.98 11.31
C SER A 213 17.04 -7.05 12.52
N GLY A 214 16.30 -5.95 12.42
CA GLY A 214 16.11 -5.02 13.55
C GLY A 214 15.40 -5.69 14.74
N ILE A 215 14.39 -6.52 14.49
CA ILE A 215 13.68 -7.26 15.56
C ILE A 215 14.56 -8.35 16.18
N LEU A 216 15.27 -9.11 15.35
CA LEU A 216 16.01 -10.30 15.79
C LEU A 216 17.36 -9.94 16.42
N PHE A 217 18.06 -8.96 15.88
CA PHE A 217 19.44 -8.64 16.24
C PHE A 217 19.62 -7.20 16.77
N GLY A 218 18.58 -6.35 16.69
CA GLY A 218 18.67 -4.96 17.09
C GLY A 218 18.88 -4.79 18.61
N LYS A 219 20.05 -4.31 18.99
CA LYS A 219 20.43 -4.05 20.39
C LYS A 219 20.57 -2.55 20.72
N HIS A 220 20.80 -1.72 19.73
CA HIS A 220 21.06 -0.29 19.91
C HIS A 220 20.12 0.56 19.05
N PRO A 221 19.49 1.61 19.61
CA PRO A 221 18.66 2.51 18.84
C PRO A 221 19.48 3.28 17.79
N MET A 222 19.08 3.23 16.50
CA MET A 222 19.78 3.94 15.42
C MET A 222 19.61 5.46 15.48
N ALA A 223 18.41 5.93 15.84
CA ALA A 223 18.08 7.35 15.87
C ALA A 223 17.10 7.66 17.01
N PRO A 224 17.53 7.67 18.30
CA PRO A 224 16.64 7.78 19.45
C PRO A 224 15.76 9.03 19.46
N ARG A 225 16.25 10.14 18.87
CA ARG A 225 15.51 11.42 18.80
C ARG A 225 14.45 11.45 17.69
N ILE A 226 14.62 10.66 16.62
CA ILE A 226 13.74 10.67 15.44
C ILE A 226 12.78 9.48 15.47
N SER A 227 13.29 8.32 15.84
CA SER A 227 12.51 7.08 15.95
C SER A 227 13.10 6.20 17.06
N PRO A 228 12.57 6.29 18.28
CA PRO A 228 13.09 5.57 19.43
C PRO A 228 12.93 4.04 19.33
N LYS A 229 12.10 3.55 18.41
CA LYS A 229 11.84 2.13 18.19
C LYS A 229 12.70 1.49 17.09
N LYS A 230 13.50 2.29 16.34
CA LYS A 230 14.39 1.74 15.29
C LYS A 230 15.72 1.35 15.89
N THR A 231 16.05 0.08 15.73
CA THR A 231 17.34 -0.53 16.14
C THR A 231 18.10 -0.99 14.90
#